data_8306959fb220a1adfeef42ee74b88eb2
#
_entry.id   8306959fb220a1adfeef42ee74b88eb2
#
_cell.length_a   1.000
_cell.length_b   1.000
_cell.length_c   1.000
_cell.angle_alpha   90.00
_cell.angle_beta   90.00
_cell.angle_gamma   90.00
#
_symmetry.space_group_name_H-M   'P 1'
#
loop_
_entity.id
_entity.type
_entity.pdbx_description
1 polymer ?
#
loop_
_entity_poly.entity_id
_entity_poly.type
_entity_poly.pdbx_seq_one_letter_code
_entity_poly.pdbx_strand_id
1 'polypeptide(L)'
;MTGKEVLFKTLRHEETERPAWVPMAGVHAGFLKGYTADEVYQDADKLVESLLEVEKMYAPDGLILLFDLQLEAEILGCTIKWEKNGPPSVRSHPLESTFEIPDIKITRDSGRIPLVLDVARRIKKAVGDRTALYGLFCGPYTLASHLRGTNFFRDARQHPEYVKELMAYTTELGLQMADFYLEEGVDVIVPVDPVVSQISPTHFKNFVFEPYAKIFGHIRNKGAFSSFFVCGNATHILELMCQTKPDSLAVDENVNIVAAHKLTDSYDVAIGGNIPLTTALLLGTQLDNMKVGIDLIDSLNTRKNFIFSPG
;
A
#
# COMPACT_ATOMS: atom_id res chain seq x y z
N MET A 1 4.77 24.91 8.17
CA MET A 1 4.48 23.93 7.09
C MET A 1 3.60 22.85 7.68
N THR A 2 2.50 22.49 7.02
CA THR A 2 1.65 21.37 7.45
C THR A 2 2.33 20.04 7.13
N GLY A 3 1.91 18.94 7.78
CA GLY A 3 2.41 17.61 7.47
C GLY A 3 2.20 17.24 6.00
N LYS A 4 1.04 17.58 5.45
CA LYS A 4 0.73 17.40 4.03
C LYS A 4 1.71 18.11 3.10
N GLU A 5 2.10 19.35 3.43
CA GLU A 5 3.10 20.09 2.66
C GLU A 5 4.49 19.44 2.74
N VAL A 6 4.88 18.93 3.93
CA VAL A 6 6.13 18.16 4.10
C VAL A 6 6.13 16.94 3.20
N LEU A 7 5.07 16.12 3.23
CA LEU A 7 4.98 14.92 2.40
C LEU A 7 4.99 15.26 0.91
N PHE A 8 4.25 16.27 0.47
CA PHE A 8 4.20 16.65 -0.95
C PHE A 8 5.55 17.15 -1.47
N LYS A 9 6.29 17.91 -0.66
CA LYS A 9 7.66 18.31 -0.99
C LYS A 9 8.58 17.10 -1.08
N THR A 10 8.48 16.16 -0.13
CA THR A 10 9.25 14.90 -0.16
C THR A 10 8.99 14.11 -1.45
N LEU A 11 7.73 13.97 -1.86
CA LEU A 11 7.36 13.29 -3.11
C LEU A 11 7.80 14.03 -4.38
N ARG A 12 8.06 15.34 -4.29
CA ARG A 12 8.62 16.17 -5.39
C ARG A 12 10.12 16.33 -5.34
N HIS A 13 10.80 15.62 -4.43
CA HIS A 13 12.25 15.75 -4.22
C HIS A 13 12.72 17.17 -3.82
N GLU A 14 11.83 17.94 -3.18
CA GLU A 14 12.14 19.24 -2.59
C GLU A 14 12.67 19.08 -1.16
N GLU A 15 13.55 20.00 -0.74
CA GLU A 15 14.04 20.01 0.65
C GLU A 15 12.95 20.34 1.66
N THR A 16 13.00 19.65 2.79
CA THR A 16 12.12 19.84 3.95
C THR A 16 12.92 20.02 5.22
N GLU A 17 12.28 20.49 6.29
CA GLU A 17 12.93 20.66 7.60
C GLU A 17 13.28 19.32 8.27
N ARG A 18 12.52 18.27 7.95
CA ARG A 18 12.64 16.90 8.46
C ARG A 18 12.10 15.90 7.44
N PRO A 19 12.44 14.61 7.54
CA PRO A 19 11.76 13.57 6.77
C PRO A 19 10.25 13.58 6.99
N ALA A 20 9.48 13.22 5.97
CA ALA A 20 8.04 13.03 6.11
C ALA A 20 7.76 11.78 6.99
N TRP A 21 6.71 11.82 7.80
CA TRP A 21 6.32 10.74 8.70
C TRP A 21 4.98 10.10 8.30
N VAL A 22 4.99 8.79 8.02
CA VAL A 22 3.79 8.00 7.70
C VAL A 22 3.77 6.73 8.54
N PRO A 23 2.99 6.65 9.63
CA PRO A 23 3.07 5.56 10.62
C PRO A 23 2.55 4.20 10.15
N MET A 24 1.83 4.11 9.03
CA MET A 24 1.22 2.87 8.54
C MET A 24 0.50 2.07 9.64
N ALA A 25 -0.37 2.75 10.41
CA ALA A 25 -0.90 2.22 11.67
C ALA A 25 -1.74 0.92 11.51
N GLY A 26 -2.37 0.68 10.35
CA GLY A 26 -3.11 -0.56 10.09
C GLY A 26 -4.11 -0.90 11.21
N VAL A 27 -4.11 -2.14 11.66
CA VAL A 27 -4.98 -2.63 12.75
C VAL A 27 -4.64 -2.01 14.11
N HIS A 28 -3.42 -1.50 14.29
CA HIS A 28 -3.01 -0.78 15.50
C HIS A 28 -3.91 0.43 15.78
N ALA A 29 -4.40 1.08 14.73
CA ALA A 29 -5.33 2.20 14.86
C ALA A 29 -6.57 1.81 15.71
N GLY A 30 -7.16 0.64 15.45
CA GLY A 30 -8.29 0.11 16.21
C GLY A 30 -7.94 -0.15 17.67
N PHE A 31 -6.77 -0.72 17.94
CA PHE A 31 -6.32 -1.02 19.30
C PHE A 31 -6.14 0.22 20.17
N LEU A 32 -5.80 1.37 19.59
CA LEU A 32 -5.76 2.66 20.32
C LEU A 32 -7.13 3.06 20.90
N LYS A 33 -8.21 2.57 20.31
CA LYS A 33 -9.59 2.81 20.76
C LYS A 33 -10.21 1.61 21.48
N GLY A 34 -9.46 0.50 21.62
CA GLY A 34 -9.94 -0.74 22.21
C GLY A 34 -10.81 -1.58 21.26
N TYR A 35 -10.78 -1.30 19.96
CA TYR A 35 -11.48 -2.06 18.94
C TYR A 35 -10.60 -3.21 18.40
N THR A 36 -11.23 -4.32 18.05
CA THR A 36 -10.54 -5.43 17.38
C THR A 36 -10.36 -5.15 15.89
N ALA A 37 -9.47 -5.90 15.22
CA ALA A 37 -9.21 -5.72 13.81
C ALA A 37 -10.47 -5.94 12.95
N ASP A 38 -11.20 -7.04 13.19
CA ASP A 38 -12.46 -7.36 12.48
C ASP A 38 -13.53 -6.26 12.64
N GLU A 39 -13.56 -5.57 13.78
CA GLU A 39 -14.49 -4.45 13.99
C GLU A 39 -14.14 -3.24 13.11
N VAL A 40 -12.86 -2.82 13.07
CA VAL A 40 -12.48 -1.64 12.28
C VAL A 40 -12.54 -1.89 10.78
N TYR A 41 -12.37 -3.11 10.32
CA TYR A 41 -12.51 -3.44 8.90
C TYR A 41 -13.98 -3.45 8.41
N GLN A 42 -14.95 -3.52 9.33
CA GLN A 42 -16.36 -3.71 8.99
C GLN A 42 -17.27 -2.57 9.50
N ASP A 43 -16.72 -1.59 10.21
CA ASP A 43 -17.47 -0.48 10.80
C ASP A 43 -16.78 0.85 10.51
N ALA A 44 -17.44 1.70 9.71
CA ALA A 44 -16.90 3.00 9.29
C ALA A 44 -16.73 3.96 10.48
N ASP A 45 -17.63 3.95 11.47
CA ASP A 45 -17.54 4.84 12.63
C ASP A 45 -16.33 4.48 13.47
N LYS A 46 -16.13 3.18 13.76
CA LYS A 46 -14.97 2.70 14.51
C LYS A 46 -13.66 3.00 13.79
N LEU A 47 -13.62 2.83 12.46
CA LEU A 47 -12.43 3.13 11.67
C LEU A 47 -12.12 4.63 11.68
N VAL A 48 -13.12 5.50 11.50
CA VAL A 48 -12.93 6.96 11.57
C VAL A 48 -12.42 7.39 12.95
N GLU A 49 -13.03 6.91 14.04
CA GLU A 49 -12.56 7.20 15.40
C GLU A 49 -11.11 6.76 15.62
N SER A 50 -10.76 5.59 15.11
CA SER A 50 -9.40 5.03 15.20
C SER A 50 -8.39 5.87 14.44
N LEU A 51 -8.70 6.29 13.21
CA LEU A 51 -7.83 7.13 12.39
C LEU A 51 -7.64 8.53 12.96
N LEU A 52 -8.68 9.12 13.55
CA LEU A 52 -8.58 10.41 14.25
C LEU A 52 -7.72 10.31 15.51
N GLU A 53 -7.73 9.17 16.20
CA GLU A 53 -6.81 8.95 17.34
C GLU A 53 -5.36 8.77 16.87
N VAL A 54 -5.11 8.09 15.74
CA VAL A 54 -3.79 8.04 15.10
C VAL A 54 -3.29 9.44 14.75
N GLU A 55 -4.12 10.25 14.13
CA GLU A 55 -3.76 11.62 13.77
C GLU A 55 -3.39 12.46 14.99
N LYS A 56 -4.21 12.39 16.03
CA LYS A 56 -4.00 13.10 17.29
C LYS A 56 -2.74 12.64 18.03
N MET A 57 -2.49 11.33 18.06
CA MET A 57 -1.40 10.75 18.86
C MET A 57 -0.03 10.85 18.15
N TYR A 58 -0.01 10.65 16.84
CA TYR A 58 1.22 10.53 16.06
C TYR A 58 1.52 11.73 15.17
N ALA A 59 0.57 12.65 14.98
CA ALA A 59 0.69 13.83 14.13
C ALA A 59 1.34 13.51 12.76
N PRO A 60 0.81 12.54 11.99
CA PRO A 60 1.43 12.07 10.75
C PRO A 60 1.35 13.11 9.63
N ASP A 61 2.31 13.06 8.72
CA ASP A 61 2.27 13.82 7.48
C ASP A 61 1.37 13.15 6.43
N GLY A 62 1.26 11.83 6.51
CA GLY A 62 0.34 11.02 5.71
C GLY A 62 -0.39 9.98 6.55
N LEU A 63 -1.69 9.82 6.31
CA LEU A 63 -2.58 8.92 7.02
C LEU A 63 -3.17 7.88 6.06
N ILE A 64 -2.93 6.61 6.34
CA ILE A 64 -3.50 5.49 5.59
C ILE A 64 -4.95 5.29 6.05
N LEU A 65 -5.90 5.26 5.10
CA LEU A 65 -7.32 5.12 5.40
C LEU A 65 -7.71 3.72 5.85
N LEU A 66 -7.22 2.71 5.13
CA LEU A 66 -7.43 1.31 5.47
C LEU A 66 -6.31 0.48 4.85
N PHE A 67 -5.73 -0.44 5.62
CA PHE A 67 -4.75 -1.40 5.11
C PHE A 67 -5.43 -2.77 4.94
N ASP A 68 -6.11 -2.94 3.81
CA ASP A 68 -6.87 -4.16 3.49
C ASP A 68 -6.53 -4.65 2.08
N LEU A 69 -5.96 -5.84 1.98
CA LEU A 69 -5.62 -6.48 0.72
C LEU A 69 -6.64 -7.56 0.29
N GLN A 70 -7.73 -7.67 1.02
CA GLN A 70 -8.75 -8.69 0.82
C GLN A 70 -10.09 -8.12 0.33
N LEU A 71 -10.25 -6.80 0.33
CA LEU A 71 -11.50 -6.13 -0.03
C LEU A 71 -11.94 -6.49 -1.46
N GLU A 72 -11.05 -6.36 -2.44
CA GLU A 72 -11.35 -6.68 -3.84
C GLU A 72 -11.53 -8.20 -4.01
N ALA A 73 -10.71 -9.01 -3.34
CA ALA A 73 -10.82 -10.45 -3.39
C ALA A 73 -12.17 -10.96 -2.83
N GLU A 74 -12.66 -10.35 -1.74
CA GLU A 74 -13.98 -10.63 -1.17
C GLU A 74 -15.10 -10.34 -2.17
N ILE A 75 -15.09 -9.18 -2.82
CA ILE A 75 -16.07 -8.80 -3.85
C ILE A 75 -16.05 -9.78 -5.01
N LEU A 76 -14.88 -10.30 -5.36
CA LEU A 76 -14.69 -11.24 -6.45
C LEU A 76 -14.96 -12.70 -6.07
N GLY A 77 -15.50 -12.95 -4.88
CA GLY A 77 -15.98 -14.25 -4.44
C GLY A 77 -15.00 -15.08 -3.61
N CYS A 78 -13.88 -14.52 -3.18
CA CYS A 78 -13.04 -15.16 -2.18
C CYS A 78 -13.74 -15.17 -0.81
N THR A 79 -13.71 -16.30 -0.12
CA THR A 79 -14.13 -16.37 1.29
C THR A 79 -13.03 -15.76 2.16
N ILE A 80 -13.41 -14.86 3.06
CA ILE A 80 -12.49 -14.16 3.96
C ILE A 80 -12.63 -14.72 5.38
N LYS A 81 -11.50 -15.00 6.00
CA LYS A 81 -11.42 -15.30 7.44
C LYS A 81 -11.05 -14.02 8.18
N TRP A 82 -11.94 -13.57 9.02
CA TRP A 82 -11.74 -12.43 9.91
C TRP A 82 -10.92 -12.80 11.14
N GLU A 83 -10.04 -11.91 11.55
CA GLU A 83 -9.19 -12.10 12.74
C GLU A 83 -9.35 -10.89 13.68
N LYS A 84 -9.33 -11.15 14.99
CA LYS A 84 -9.46 -10.07 15.99
C LYS A 84 -8.18 -9.26 16.18
N ASN A 85 -7.03 -9.93 16.02
CA ASN A 85 -5.73 -9.34 16.35
C ASN A 85 -4.83 -9.11 15.12
N GLY A 86 -5.37 -9.23 13.93
CA GLY A 86 -4.60 -9.09 12.70
C GLY A 86 -5.48 -8.88 11.47
N PRO A 87 -4.88 -8.65 10.30
CA PRO A 87 -5.62 -8.47 9.07
C PRO A 87 -6.36 -9.75 8.68
N PRO A 88 -7.46 -9.63 7.91
CA PRO A 88 -8.18 -10.78 7.38
C PRO A 88 -7.32 -11.59 6.39
N SER A 89 -7.72 -12.82 6.10
CA SER A 89 -7.01 -13.69 5.15
C SER A 89 -7.96 -14.40 4.20
N VAL A 90 -7.52 -14.59 2.94
CA VAL A 90 -8.26 -15.35 1.92
C VAL A 90 -8.25 -16.84 2.26
N ARG A 91 -9.41 -17.51 2.13
CA ARG A 91 -9.61 -18.95 2.40
C ARG A 91 -10.04 -19.76 1.19
N SER A 92 -10.65 -19.14 0.19
CA SER A 92 -11.04 -19.81 -1.03
C SER A 92 -10.64 -19.01 -2.25
N HIS A 93 -10.47 -19.71 -3.36
CA HIS A 93 -9.94 -19.15 -4.60
C HIS A 93 -10.93 -19.46 -5.73
N PRO A 94 -11.80 -18.52 -6.13
CA PRO A 94 -12.87 -18.79 -7.08
C PRO A 94 -12.40 -19.30 -8.45
N LEU A 95 -11.17 -18.98 -8.83
CA LEU A 95 -10.59 -19.42 -10.10
C LEU A 95 -9.68 -20.66 -9.96
N GLU A 96 -9.63 -21.33 -8.79
CA GLU A 96 -8.73 -22.47 -8.56
C GLU A 96 -8.90 -23.60 -9.57
N SER A 97 -10.16 -23.88 -9.97
CA SER A 97 -10.51 -24.99 -10.86
C SER A 97 -10.97 -24.57 -12.26
N THR A 98 -10.94 -23.28 -12.61
CA THR A 98 -11.38 -22.77 -13.90
C THR A 98 -10.39 -21.78 -14.50
N PHE A 99 -10.35 -21.69 -15.82
CA PHE A 99 -9.62 -20.64 -16.57
C PHE A 99 -10.54 -19.52 -17.05
N GLU A 100 -11.82 -19.54 -16.69
CA GLU A 100 -12.77 -18.50 -17.05
C GLU A 100 -12.60 -17.30 -16.10
N ILE A 101 -12.13 -16.18 -16.63
CA ILE A 101 -12.03 -14.93 -15.90
C ILE A 101 -13.43 -14.30 -15.84
N PRO A 102 -13.96 -13.96 -14.66
CA PRO A 102 -15.30 -13.40 -14.56
C PRO A 102 -15.37 -11.98 -15.14
N ASP A 103 -16.48 -11.63 -15.77
CA ASP A 103 -16.78 -10.25 -16.20
C ASP A 103 -17.42 -9.46 -15.03
N ILE A 104 -16.81 -9.50 -13.87
CA ILE A 104 -17.25 -8.74 -12.69
C ILE A 104 -16.55 -7.38 -12.70
N LYS A 105 -17.34 -6.32 -12.72
CA LYS A 105 -16.85 -4.95 -12.49
C LYS A 105 -17.17 -4.56 -11.07
N ILE A 106 -16.18 -3.99 -10.39
CA ILE A 106 -16.43 -3.38 -9.09
C ILE A 106 -17.08 -2.01 -9.29
N THR A 107 -17.97 -1.66 -8.39
CA THR A 107 -18.65 -0.36 -8.36
C THR A 107 -18.49 0.27 -6.99
N ARG A 108 -18.85 1.53 -6.87
CA ARG A 108 -18.82 2.24 -5.58
C ARG A 108 -19.74 1.59 -4.53
N ASP A 109 -20.71 0.77 -4.95
CA ASP A 109 -21.66 0.07 -4.08
C ASP A 109 -21.26 -1.40 -3.81
N SER A 110 -20.14 -1.88 -4.34
CA SER A 110 -19.72 -3.27 -4.20
C SER A 110 -19.09 -3.54 -2.83
N GLY A 111 -19.53 -4.61 -2.15
CA GLY A 111 -18.96 -5.08 -0.89
C GLY A 111 -18.78 -3.99 0.16
N ARG A 112 -17.55 -3.85 0.66
CA ARG A 112 -17.18 -2.84 1.66
C ARG A 112 -16.64 -1.52 1.06
N ILE A 113 -16.68 -1.33 -0.25
CA ILE A 113 -16.27 -0.06 -0.90
C ILE A 113 -17.04 1.14 -0.32
N PRO A 114 -18.39 1.10 -0.14
CA PRO A 114 -19.10 2.22 0.47
C PRO A 114 -18.55 2.64 1.84
N LEU A 115 -18.16 1.66 2.67
CA LEU A 115 -17.55 1.92 3.98
C LEU A 115 -16.23 2.69 3.81
N VAL A 116 -15.35 2.21 2.95
CA VAL A 116 -14.01 2.81 2.75
C VAL A 116 -14.13 4.23 2.18
N LEU A 117 -15.04 4.47 1.25
CA LEU A 117 -15.27 5.79 0.65
C LEU A 117 -15.93 6.77 1.63
N ASP A 118 -16.82 6.27 2.52
CA ASP A 118 -17.36 7.10 3.60
C ASP A 118 -16.26 7.54 4.58
N VAL A 119 -15.40 6.61 4.98
CA VAL A 119 -14.22 6.90 5.81
C VAL A 119 -13.31 7.93 5.12
N ALA A 120 -13.00 7.75 3.84
CA ALA A 120 -12.17 8.68 3.07
C ALA A 120 -12.75 10.10 3.10
N ARG A 121 -14.04 10.26 2.84
CA ARG A 121 -14.75 11.54 2.85
C ARG A 121 -14.73 12.20 4.23
N ARG A 122 -15.02 11.43 5.27
CA ARG A 122 -15.06 11.92 6.65
C ARG A 122 -13.68 12.34 7.16
N ILE A 123 -12.64 11.54 6.91
CA ILE A 123 -11.27 11.86 7.28
C ILE A 123 -10.74 13.03 6.44
N LYS A 124 -11.05 13.10 5.13
CA LYS A 124 -10.71 14.25 4.29
C LYS A 124 -11.27 15.57 4.86
N LYS A 125 -12.53 15.55 5.31
CA LYS A 125 -13.16 16.70 5.92
C LYS A 125 -12.52 17.10 7.26
N ALA A 126 -12.05 16.12 8.04
CA ALA A 126 -11.55 16.36 9.40
C ALA A 126 -10.09 16.82 9.43
N VAL A 127 -9.24 16.27 8.57
CA VAL A 127 -7.77 16.45 8.64
C VAL A 127 -7.10 16.69 7.29
N GLY A 128 -7.80 16.57 6.18
CA GLY A 128 -7.24 16.60 4.82
C GLY A 128 -6.64 17.94 4.38
N ASP A 129 -6.78 18.99 5.18
CA ASP A 129 -6.12 20.29 5.00
C ASP A 129 -4.66 20.28 5.49
N ARG A 130 -4.32 19.41 6.46
CA ARG A 130 -3.01 19.37 7.12
C ARG A 130 -2.29 18.03 7.01
N THR A 131 -3.01 16.93 6.77
CA THR A 131 -2.48 15.57 6.63
C THR A 131 -2.86 15.00 5.27
N ALA A 132 -1.91 14.45 4.52
CA ALA A 132 -2.19 13.80 3.24
C ALA A 132 -2.87 12.45 3.47
N LEU A 133 -3.80 12.09 2.61
CA LEU A 133 -4.54 10.83 2.71
C LEU A 133 -4.01 9.80 1.73
N TYR A 134 -3.82 8.57 2.22
CA TYR A 134 -3.37 7.42 1.46
C TYR A 134 -4.52 6.44 1.24
N GLY A 135 -4.86 6.18 -0.02
CA GLY A 135 -5.81 5.14 -0.43
C GLY A 135 -5.07 3.90 -0.91
N LEU A 136 -5.22 2.79 -0.20
CA LEU A 136 -4.59 1.53 -0.52
C LEU A 136 -5.57 0.58 -1.18
N PHE A 137 -5.07 -0.23 -2.11
CA PHE A 137 -5.78 -1.35 -2.69
C PHE A 137 -4.84 -2.54 -2.93
N CYS A 138 -5.42 -3.73 -3.08
CA CYS A 138 -4.65 -4.93 -3.37
C CYS A 138 -3.98 -4.83 -4.74
N GLY A 139 -2.66 -4.95 -4.80
CA GLY A 139 -1.91 -4.91 -6.05
C GLY A 139 -2.36 -6.03 -7.01
N PRO A 140 -2.34 -5.78 -8.33
CA PRO A 140 -2.88 -6.70 -9.33
C PRO A 140 -2.33 -8.12 -9.25
N TYR A 141 -1.05 -8.28 -8.93
CA TYR A 141 -0.40 -9.59 -8.88
C TYR A 141 -0.84 -10.39 -7.65
N THR A 142 -0.92 -9.74 -6.48
CA THR A 142 -1.47 -10.35 -5.25
C THR A 142 -2.95 -10.66 -5.42
N LEU A 143 -3.74 -9.77 -6.02
CA LEU A 143 -5.16 -10.03 -6.28
C LEU A 143 -5.35 -11.23 -7.23
N ALA A 144 -4.58 -11.32 -8.32
CA ALA A 144 -4.60 -12.47 -9.22
C ALA A 144 -4.26 -13.77 -8.48
N SER A 145 -3.27 -13.74 -7.55
CA SER A 145 -2.94 -14.88 -6.72
C SER A 145 -4.05 -15.24 -5.72
N HIS A 146 -4.76 -14.27 -5.18
CA HIS A 146 -5.94 -14.51 -4.32
C HIS A 146 -7.07 -15.21 -5.09
N LEU A 147 -7.29 -14.83 -6.34
CA LEU A 147 -8.33 -15.44 -7.17
C LEU A 147 -7.95 -16.86 -7.63
N ARG A 148 -6.71 -17.10 -8.02
CA ARG A 148 -6.25 -18.35 -8.63
C ARG A 148 -5.65 -19.34 -7.62
N GLY A 149 -5.29 -18.86 -6.42
CA GLY A 149 -4.60 -19.66 -5.41
C GLY A 149 -3.18 -20.05 -5.86
N THR A 150 -2.68 -21.16 -5.31
CA THR A 150 -1.32 -21.65 -5.58
C THR A 150 -1.08 -22.03 -7.05
N ASN A 151 -2.15 -22.29 -7.79
CA ASN A 151 -2.06 -22.57 -9.25
C ASN A 151 -1.52 -21.38 -10.04
N PHE A 152 -1.66 -20.15 -9.56
CA PHE A 152 -1.20 -18.94 -10.22
C PHE A 152 0.29 -19.00 -10.61
N PHE A 153 1.14 -19.45 -9.71
CA PHE A 153 2.58 -19.53 -9.96
C PHE A 153 2.95 -20.63 -10.99
N ARG A 154 2.22 -21.74 -10.98
CA ARG A 154 2.38 -22.81 -11.96
C ARG A 154 1.93 -22.34 -13.34
N ASP A 155 0.77 -21.65 -13.39
CA ASP A 155 0.19 -21.18 -14.63
C ASP A 155 1.03 -20.10 -15.30
N ALA A 156 1.75 -19.28 -14.55
CA ALA A 156 2.70 -18.32 -15.10
C ALA A 156 3.78 -18.98 -16.00
N ARG A 157 4.06 -20.28 -15.80
CA ARG A 157 4.97 -21.06 -16.63
C ARG A 157 4.23 -21.88 -17.71
N GLN A 158 3.08 -22.47 -17.35
CA GLN A 158 2.37 -23.43 -18.21
C GLN A 158 1.33 -22.75 -19.10
N HIS A 159 0.73 -21.67 -18.63
CA HIS A 159 -0.36 -20.94 -19.26
C HIS A 159 -0.11 -19.41 -19.19
N PRO A 160 1.02 -18.89 -19.71
CA PRO A 160 1.40 -17.48 -19.53
C PRO A 160 0.38 -16.49 -20.11
N GLU A 161 -0.33 -16.84 -21.18
CA GLU A 161 -1.33 -15.97 -21.78
C GLU A 161 -2.56 -15.81 -20.85
N TYR A 162 -2.99 -16.89 -20.20
CA TYR A 162 -4.03 -16.81 -19.18
C TYR A 162 -3.62 -15.89 -18.02
N VAL A 163 -2.37 -16.01 -17.56
CA VAL A 163 -1.86 -15.14 -16.48
C VAL A 163 -1.84 -13.67 -16.92
N LYS A 164 -1.47 -13.37 -18.17
CA LYS A 164 -1.53 -12.01 -18.71
C LYS A 164 -2.97 -11.47 -18.76
N GLU A 165 -3.93 -12.30 -19.18
CA GLU A 165 -5.36 -11.93 -19.20
C GLU A 165 -5.87 -11.67 -17.77
N LEU A 166 -5.52 -12.52 -16.82
CA LEU A 166 -5.87 -12.33 -15.41
C LEU A 166 -5.22 -11.07 -14.83
N MET A 167 -3.95 -10.81 -15.16
CA MET A 167 -3.26 -9.56 -14.79
C MET A 167 -3.91 -8.33 -15.41
N ALA A 168 -4.34 -8.40 -16.67
CA ALA A 168 -5.08 -7.31 -17.31
C ALA A 168 -6.40 -7.02 -16.58
N TYR A 169 -7.15 -8.07 -16.24
CA TYR A 169 -8.39 -7.98 -15.48
C TYR A 169 -8.17 -7.33 -14.10
N THR A 170 -7.22 -7.83 -13.30
CA THR A 170 -6.93 -7.28 -11.96
C THR A 170 -6.36 -5.87 -12.02
N THR A 171 -5.68 -5.51 -13.10
CA THR A 171 -5.20 -4.14 -13.36
C THR A 171 -6.36 -3.16 -13.57
N GLU A 172 -7.37 -3.54 -14.36
CA GLU A 172 -8.58 -2.71 -14.55
C GLU A 172 -9.31 -2.47 -13.22
N LEU A 173 -9.39 -3.50 -12.36
CA LEU A 173 -9.97 -3.34 -11.02
C LEU A 173 -9.13 -2.37 -10.16
N GLY A 174 -7.81 -2.44 -10.22
CA GLY A 174 -6.92 -1.50 -9.55
C GLY A 174 -7.10 -0.05 -10.03
N LEU A 175 -7.32 0.15 -11.34
CA LEU A 175 -7.63 1.47 -11.90
C LEU A 175 -8.98 2.01 -11.38
N GLN A 176 -10.00 1.15 -11.28
CA GLN A 176 -11.30 1.53 -10.71
C GLN A 176 -11.17 1.92 -9.24
N MET A 177 -10.42 1.15 -8.44
CA MET A 177 -10.16 1.50 -7.03
C MET A 177 -9.41 2.83 -6.90
N ALA A 178 -8.41 3.07 -7.74
CA ALA A 178 -7.71 4.35 -7.78
C ALA A 178 -8.67 5.51 -8.07
N ASP A 179 -9.53 5.38 -9.07
CA ASP A 179 -10.53 6.39 -9.41
C ASP A 179 -11.50 6.66 -8.25
N PHE A 180 -12.00 5.62 -7.57
CA PHE A 180 -12.89 5.80 -6.41
C PHE A 180 -12.23 6.61 -5.29
N TYR A 181 -10.97 6.32 -4.95
CA TYR A 181 -10.23 7.10 -3.95
C TYR A 181 -9.97 8.54 -4.40
N LEU A 182 -9.62 8.74 -5.68
CA LEU A 182 -9.35 10.07 -6.23
C LEU A 182 -10.59 10.96 -6.24
N GLU A 183 -11.76 10.40 -6.51
CA GLU A 183 -13.05 11.10 -6.44
C GLU A 183 -13.39 11.59 -5.02
N GLU A 184 -12.95 10.88 -3.97
CA GLU A 184 -13.07 11.33 -2.59
C GLU A 184 -11.93 12.29 -2.16
N GLY A 185 -11.03 12.64 -3.09
CA GLY A 185 -9.95 13.61 -2.86
C GLY A 185 -8.78 13.04 -2.07
N VAL A 186 -8.54 11.73 -2.15
CA VAL A 186 -7.34 11.08 -1.60
C VAL A 186 -6.11 11.58 -2.37
N ASP A 187 -5.01 11.76 -1.67
CA ASP A 187 -3.83 12.47 -2.19
C ASP A 187 -2.77 11.53 -2.77
N VAL A 188 -2.64 10.33 -2.18
CA VAL A 188 -1.65 9.31 -2.57
C VAL A 188 -2.34 7.97 -2.76
N ILE A 189 -2.16 7.33 -3.91
CA ILE A 189 -2.73 6.02 -4.22
C ILE A 189 -1.66 4.95 -4.16
N VAL A 190 -1.95 3.85 -3.47
CA VAL A 190 -0.95 2.83 -3.14
C VAL A 190 -1.43 1.43 -3.49
N PRO A 191 -1.06 0.87 -4.62
CA PRO A 191 -1.11 -0.57 -4.82
C PRO A 191 -0.11 -1.26 -3.89
N VAL A 192 -0.60 -2.20 -3.08
CA VAL A 192 0.22 -3.00 -2.15
C VAL A 192 0.29 -4.42 -2.66
N ASP A 193 1.49 -4.90 -3.01
CA ASP A 193 1.66 -6.17 -3.71
C ASP A 193 2.76 -7.05 -3.08
N PRO A 194 2.49 -7.68 -1.91
CA PRO A 194 3.49 -8.47 -1.19
C PRO A 194 4.05 -9.64 -2.00
N VAL A 195 3.21 -10.28 -2.84
CA VAL A 195 3.58 -11.47 -3.60
C VAL A 195 4.66 -11.17 -4.64
N VAL A 196 4.76 -9.93 -5.09
CA VAL A 196 5.78 -9.47 -6.05
C VAL A 196 7.22 -9.61 -5.50
N SER A 197 7.42 -9.56 -4.17
CA SER A 197 8.75 -9.80 -3.58
C SER A 197 9.29 -11.22 -3.80
N GLN A 198 8.45 -12.17 -4.20
CA GLN A 198 8.80 -13.58 -4.35
C GLN A 198 9.13 -13.98 -5.80
N ILE A 199 9.01 -13.06 -6.75
CA ILE A 199 9.20 -13.38 -8.18
C ILE A 199 10.55 -12.89 -8.72
N SER A 200 11.05 -13.56 -9.76
CA SER A 200 12.30 -13.17 -10.42
C SER A 200 12.16 -11.86 -11.21
N PRO A 201 13.26 -11.13 -11.49
CA PRO A 201 13.24 -9.95 -12.36
C PRO A 201 12.63 -10.22 -13.75
N THR A 202 12.88 -11.38 -14.33
CA THR A 202 12.28 -11.79 -15.61
C THR A 202 10.76 -11.95 -15.49
N HIS A 203 10.30 -12.55 -14.41
CA HIS A 203 8.87 -12.71 -14.16
C HIS A 203 8.19 -11.34 -13.94
N PHE A 204 8.82 -10.46 -13.18
CA PHE A 204 8.36 -9.09 -13.00
C PHE A 204 8.18 -8.38 -14.36
N LYS A 205 9.18 -8.43 -15.24
CA LYS A 205 9.11 -7.83 -16.59
C LYS A 205 7.96 -8.38 -17.42
N ASN A 206 7.68 -9.67 -17.30
CA ASN A 206 6.68 -10.34 -18.13
C ASN A 206 5.24 -10.10 -17.69
N PHE A 207 4.99 -9.91 -16.39
CA PHE A 207 3.62 -9.90 -15.84
C PHE A 207 3.28 -8.69 -14.99
N VAL A 208 4.27 -7.98 -14.43
CA VAL A 208 4.04 -6.93 -13.44
C VAL A 208 4.35 -5.54 -13.99
N PHE A 209 5.39 -5.42 -14.81
CA PHE A 209 5.91 -4.13 -15.26
C PHE A 209 4.84 -3.25 -15.95
N GLU A 210 4.23 -3.75 -17.03
CA GLU A 210 3.23 -3.01 -17.80
C GLU A 210 1.96 -2.67 -16.99
N PRO A 211 1.36 -3.60 -16.21
CA PRO A 211 0.30 -3.28 -15.27
C PRO A 211 0.60 -2.09 -14.37
N TYR A 212 1.77 -2.06 -13.74
CA TYR A 212 2.13 -0.98 -12.83
C TYR A 212 2.47 0.33 -13.54
N ALA A 213 3.16 0.28 -14.68
CA ALA A 213 3.38 1.47 -15.50
C ALA A 213 2.05 2.12 -15.93
N LYS A 214 1.03 1.30 -16.26
CA LYS A 214 -0.32 1.76 -16.58
C LYS A 214 -1.01 2.43 -15.37
N ILE A 215 -0.95 1.78 -14.19
CA ILE A 215 -1.56 2.31 -12.96
C ILE A 215 -0.93 3.65 -12.58
N PHE A 216 0.40 3.72 -12.50
CA PHE A 216 1.08 4.96 -12.10
C PHE A 216 0.94 6.07 -13.14
N GLY A 217 0.91 5.73 -14.43
CA GLY A 217 0.57 6.67 -15.49
C GLY A 217 -0.83 7.25 -15.35
N HIS A 218 -1.81 6.42 -15.02
CA HIS A 218 -3.19 6.83 -14.78
C HIS A 218 -3.31 7.79 -13.58
N ILE A 219 -2.72 7.42 -12.43
CA ILE A 219 -2.75 8.23 -11.21
C ILE A 219 -2.11 9.60 -11.46
N ARG A 220 -0.96 9.64 -12.13
CA ARG A 220 -0.25 10.87 -12.48
C ARG A 220 -1.09 11.77 -13.40
N ASN A 221 -1.77 11.20 -14.39
CA ASN A 221 -2.65 11.94 -15.30
C ASN A 221 -3.87 12.57 -14.58
N LYS A 222 -4.24 12.03 -13.42
CA LYS A 222 -5.27 12.59 -12.53
C LYS A 222 -4.72 13.66 -11.56
N GLY A 223 -3.40 13.91 -11.57
CA GLY A 223 -2.75 14.91 -10.72
C GLY A 223 -2.51 14.47 -9.27
N ALA A 224 -2.60 13.19 -8.96
CA ALA A 224 -2.32 12.62 -7.65
C ALA A 224 -0.94 11.96 -7.60
N PHE A 225 -0.47 11.67 -6.40
CA PHE A 225 0.76 10.93 -6.17
C PHE A 225 0.49 9.42 -6.08
N SER A 226 1.53 8.65 -6.39
CA SER A 226 1.51 7.18 -6.33
C SER A 226 2.65 6.65 -5.45
N SER A 227 2.38 5.52 -4.77
CA SER A 227 3.42 4.79 -4.04
C SER A 227 3.31 3.30 -4.34
N PHE A 228 4.42 2.65 -4.66
CA PHE A 228 4.43 1.21 -4.85
C PHE A 228 4.91 0.53 -3.58
N PHE A 229 4.03 -0.20 -2.89
CA PHE A 229 4.40 -0.90 -1.66
C PHE A 229 4.54 -2.39 -1.88
N VAL A 230 5.73 -2.91 -1.60
CA VAL A 230 6.04 -4.34 -1.67
C VAL A 230 6.64 -4.80 -0.33
N CYS A 231 5.86 -5.59 0.42
CA CYS A 231 6.34 -6.25 1.63
C CYS A 231 7.29 -7.39 1.28
N GLY A 232 8.25 -7.68 2.16
CA GLY A 232 9.28 -8.68 1.93
C GLY A 232 10.49 -8.15 1.15
N ASN A 233 11.51 -8.98 0.98
CA ASN A 233 12.76 -8.54 0.38
C ASN A 233 12.64 -8.35 -1.15
N ALA A 234 12.34 -7.14 -1.57
CA ALA A 234 12.21 -6.74 -2.96
C ALA A 234 13.52 -6.21 -3.59
N THR A 235 14.68 -6.34 -2.92
CA THR A 235 15.96 -5.78 -3.37
C THR A 235 16.29 -6.15 -4.83
N HIS A 236 16.03 -7.39 -5.24
CA HIS A 236 16.37 -7.93 -6.56
C HIS A 236 15.51 -7.40 -7.72
N ILE A 237 14.38 -6.73 -7.42
CA ILE A 237 13.47 -6.14 -8.40
C ILE A 237 13.32 -4.61 -8.21
N LEU A 238 14.01 -4.02 -7.25
CA LEU A 238 13.84 -2.63 -6.86
C LEU A 238 14.04 -1.65 -8.03
N GLU A 239 15.03 -1.90 -8.88
CA GLU A 239 15.27 -1.10 -10.09
C GLU A 239 14.09 -1.17 -11.08
N LEU A 240 13.52 -2.35 -11.27
CA LEU A 240 12.34 -2.53 -12.12
C LEU A 240 11.11 -1.82 -11.54
N MET A 241 10.97 -1.81 -10.21
CA MET A 241 9.91 -1.04 -9.55
C MET A 241 10.07 0.46 -9.84
N CYS A 242 11.27 1.01 -9.73
CA CYS A 242 11.54 2.43 -10.08
C CYS A 242 11.20 2.71 -11.56
N GLN A 243 11.54 1.80 -12.47
CA GLN A 243 11.27 1.93 -13.91
C GLN A 243 9.78 1.97 -14.26
N THR A 244 8.87 1.47 -13.38
CA THR A 244 7.41 1.65 -13.55
C THR A 244 6.96 3.08 -13.22
N LYS A 245 7.84 3.93 -12.70
CA LYS A 245 7.67 5.36 -12.42
C LYS A 245 6.58 5.70 -11.40
N PRO A 246 6.57 5.09 -10.21
CA PRO A 246 5.82 5.63 -9.08
C PRO A 246 6.48 6.92 -8.57
N ASP A 247 5.76 7.73 -7.79
CA ASP A 247 6.36 8.89 -7.11
C ASP A 247 7.17 8.46 -5.87
N SER A 248 6.80 7.32 -5.25
CA SER A 248 7.57 6.72 -4.16
C SER A 248 7.49 5.20 -4.16
N LEU A 249 8.48 4.57 -3.51
CA LEU A 249 8.43 3.18 -3.09
C LEU A 249 8.28 3.10 -1.57
N ALA A 250 7.53 2.12 -1.06
CA ALA A 250 7.59 1.72 0.33
C ALA A 250 8.17 0.30 0.42
N VAL A 251 9.19 0.13 1.26
CA VAL A 251 9.98 -1.09 1.33
C VAL A 251 10.01 -1.69 2.73
N ASP A 252 10.10 -3.02 2.76
CA ASP A 252 10.14 -3.86 3.94
C ASP A 252 11.44 -3.69 4.76
N GLU A 253 11.41 -4.06 6.06
CA GLU A 253 12.56 -4.03 6.97
C GLU A 253 13.76 -4.87 6.48
N ASN A 254 13.54 -5.84 5.59
CA ASN A 254 14.59 -6.71 5.02
C ASN A 254 15.35 -6.07 3.85
N VAL A 255 14.96 -4.87 3.39
CA VAL A 255 15.66 -4.13 2.33
C VAL A 255 16.71 -3.22 2.96
N ASN A 256 17.93 -3.23 2.42
CA ASN A 256 18.94 -2.25 2.83
C ASN A 256 18.53 -0.85 2.35
N ILE A 257 17.99 -0.04 3.27
CA ILE A 257 17.39 1.26 2.94
C ILE A 257 18.41 2.25 2.37
N VAL A 258 19.67 2.21 2.80
CA VAL A 258 20.72 3.11 2.31
C VAL A 258 21.04 2.81 0.84
N ALA A 259 21.20 1.53 0.51
CA ALA A 259 21.43 1.11 -0.87
C ALA A 259 20.19 1.38 -1.74
N ALA A 260 19.01 1.12 -1.19
CA ALA A 260 17.74 1.37 -1.86
C ALA A 260 17.53 2.86 -2.15
N HIS A 261 17.76 3.74 -1.18
CA HIS A 261 17.65 5.19 -1.34
C HIS A 261 18.58 5.71 -2.44
N LYS A 262 19.83 5.24 -2.46
CA LYS A 262 20.78 5.63 -3.52
C LYS A 262 20.30 5.23 -4.91
N LEU A 263 19.67 4.07 -5.03
CA LEU A 263 19.10 3.61 -6.29
C LEU A 263 17.86 4.44 -6.66
N THR A 264 16.89 4.61 -5.76
CA THR A 264 15.64 5.32 -6.04
C THR A 264 15.88 6.79 -6.36
N ASP A 265 16.84 7.44 -5.71
CA ASP A 265 17.24 8.82 -5.99
C ASP A 265 17.73 9.00 -7.45
N SER A 266 18.40 8.00 -8.03
CA SER A 266 18.83 8.01 -9.43
C SER A 266 17.69 7.90 -10.46
N TYR A 267 16.49 7.54 -9.99
CA TYR A 267 15.27 7.44 -10.80
C TYR A 267 14.23 8.54 -10.48
N ASP A 268 14.58 9.52 -9.66
CA ASP A 268 13.64 10.53 -9.13
C ASP A 268 12.42 9.88 -8.46
N VAL A 269 12.64 8.85 -7.65
CA VAL A 269 11.60 8.15 -6.87
C VAL A 269 11.92 8.29 -5.40
N ALA A 270 10.99 8.81 -4.60
CA ALA A 270 11.13 8.87 -3.15
C ALA A 270 11.07 7.45 -2.55
N ILE A 271 11.69 7.26 -1.38
CA ILE A 271 11.64 5.98 -0.69
C ILE A 271 11.03 6.11 0.71
N GLY A 272 10.13 5.21 1.06
CA GLY A 272 9.54 5.05 2.39
C GLY A 272 9.99 3.77 3.07
N GLY A 273 10.13 3.82 4.36
CA GLY A 273 10.51 2.67 5.20
C GLY A 273 11.52 3.09 6.28
N ASN A 274 12.17 2.16 6.89
CA ASN A 274 11.79 0.76 7.05
C ASN A 274 12.12 0.34 8.49
N ILE A 275 11.41 1.01 9.43
CA ILE A 275 11.53 0.67 10.86
C ILE A 275 11.16 -0.80 11.04
N PRO A 276 12.03 -1.61 11.70
CA PRO A 276 11.75 -3.03 11.91
C PRO A 276 10.46 -3.27 12.69
N LEU A 277 9.53 -4.00 12.08
CA LEU A 277 8.20 -4.27 12.66
C LEU A 277 8.30 -5.17 13.89
N THR A 278 9.03 -6.27 13.77
CA THR A 278 9.09 -7.28 14.83
C THR A 278 10.04 -6.89 15.96
N THR A 279 11.27 -6.56 15.63
CA THR A 279 12.31 -6.35 16.64
C THR A 279 12.23 -5.00 17.34
N ALA A 280 11.73 -3.96 16.63
CA ALA A 280 11.59 -2.64 17.21
C ALA A 280 10.12 -2.38 17.67
N LEU A 281 9.15 -2.38 16.74
CA LEU A 281 7.80 -1.91 17.06
C LEU A 281 7.04 -2.90 17.96
N LEU A 282 7.14 -4.22 17.72
CA LEU A 282 6.39 -5.21 18.47
C LEU A 282 7.07 -5.62 19.78
N LEU A 283 8.37 -5.91 19.74
CA LEU A 283 9.12 -6.49 20.87
C LEU A 283 10.06 -5.49 21.55
N GLY A 284 10.39 -4.38 20.90
CA GLY A 284 11.28 -3.36 21.42
C GLY A 284 10.62 -2.46 22.46
N THR A 285 11.46 -1.87 23.33
CA THR A 285 11.06 -0.82 24.25
C THR A 285 10.92 0.53 23.51
N GLN A 286 10.35 1.52 24.19
CA GLN A 286 10.31 2.89 23.65
C GLN A 286 11.72 3.41 23.32
N LEU A 287 12.72 3.09 24.15
CA LEU A 287 14.12 3.51 23.93
C LEU A 287 14.72 2.82 22.70
N ASP A 288 14.42 1.54 22.48
CA ASP A 288 14.86 0.80 21.28
C ASP A 288 14.27 1.42 20.03
N ASN A 289 12.98 1.76 20.04
CA ASN A 289 12.30 2.42 18.92
C ASN A 289 12.89 3.80 18.62
N MET A 290 13.17 4.61 19.66
CA MET A 290 13.82 5.91 19.50
C MET A 290 15.21 5.76 18.87
N LYS A 291 16.02 4.82 19.35
CA LYS A 291 17.36 4.56 18.83
C LYS A 291 17.31 4.12 17.36
N VAL A 292 16.47 3.14 17.04
CA VAL A 292 16.30 2.67 15.67
C VAL A 292 15.85 3.79 14.74
N GLY A 293 14.92 4.64 15.19
CA GLY A 293 14.46 5.78 14.41
C GLY A 293 15.55 6.81 14.12
N ILE A 294 16.36 7.15 15.13
CA ILE A 294 17.51 8.06 14.99
C ILE A 294 18.55 7.44 14.04
N ASP A 295 18.95 6.20 14.26
CA ASP A 295 19.94 5.50 13.44
C ASP A 295 19.50 5.44 11.97
N LEU A 296 18.22 5.23 11.72
CA LEU A 296 17.64 5.18 10.36
C LEU A 296 17.73 6.57 9.69
N ILE A 297 17.30 7.63 10.36
CA ILE A 297 17.36 8.99 9.83
C ILE A 297 18.80 9.42 9.58
N ASP A 298 19.69 9.15 10.51
CA ASP A 298 21.12 9.51 10.41
C ASP A 298 21.82 8.72 9.29
N SER A 299 21.47 7.46 9.08
CA SER A 299 22.06 6.62 8.04
C SER A 299 21.78 7.14 6.62
N LEU A 300 20.63 7.76 6.39
CA LEU A 300 20.26 8.34 5.11
C LEU A 300 20.74 9.76 4.94
N ASN A 301 20.81 10.52 6.03
CA ASN A 301 21.27 11.91 6.07
C ASN A 301 20.65 12.78 4.95
N THR A 302 19.36 12.58 4.66
CA THR A 302 18.63 13.31 3.63
C THR A 302 17.39 13.98 4.21
N ARG A 303 17.02 15.15 3.65
CA ARG A 303 15.80 15.89 3.99
C ARG A 303 14.87 16.04 2.78
N LYS A 304 15.19 15.36 1.71
CA LYS A 304 14.34 15.25 0.52
C LYS A 304 14.14 13.77 0.19
N ASN A 305 13.07 13.42 -0.46
CA ASN A 305 12.80 12.11 -1.02
C ASN A 305 12.86 10.90 -0.04
N PHE A 306 12.77 11.13 1.27
CA PHE A 306 12.67 10.06 2.26
C PHE A 306 11.41 10.21 3.11
N ILE A 307 10.64 9.14 3.20
CA ILE A 307 9.45 9.00 4.03
C ILE A 307 9.78 8.04 5.18
N PHE A 308 9.90 8.58 6.39
CA PHE A 308 10.09 7.80 7.58
C PHE A 308 8.82 7.00 7.88
N SER A 309 8.92 5.67 7.89
CA SER A 309 7.77 4.79 8.11
C SER A 309 8.20 3.41 8.63
N PRO A 310 7.28 2.62 9.19
CA PRO A 310 7.48 1.18 9.36
C PRO A 310 7.80 0.48 8.03
N GLY A 311 8.50 -0.69 8.13
CA GLY A 311 8.90 -1.51 6.98
C GLY A 311 7.84 -2.50 6.51
#